data_e12353bd640050f6ef6247793471f4b6
#
_entry.id   e12353bd640050f6ef6247793471f4b6
#
_cell.length_a   1.000
_cell.length_b   1.000
_cell.length_c   1.000
_cell.angle_alpha   90.00
_cell.angle_beta   90.00
_cell.angle_gamma   90.00
#
_symmetry.space_group_name_H-M   'P 1'
#
loop_
_entity.id
_entity.type
_entity.pdbx_description
1 polymer ?
#
loop_
_entity_poly.entity_id
_entity_poly.type
_entity_poly.pdbx_seq_one_letter_code
_entity_poly.pdbx_strand_id
1 'polypeptide(L)'
;MMDVGRKTKMEKTAAKHMSTAQMTVTALMTAITCILAPMALPLPISPVPISLTNLVIFFMAYILGMKLSVASYVLYLLLGTVGLPVFSGFTGGVGKLLGPTGGYLIGFIFLAAIAGFFVEKFPAKIYMHVVGMIIGMAICYIFGTAWLAGQLGMSFVAALGIGVIPYLPGDTAKIIIAIIAGPQIRKTVFRFM
;
A
#
# COMPACT_ATOMS: atom_id res chain seq x y z
N MET A 1 40.52 22.66 21.44
CA MET A 1 40.14 21.22 21.39
C MET A 1 38.64 21.02 21.49
N MET A 2 37.81 22.01 21.16
CA MET A 2 36.30 21.93 21.27
C MET A 2 35.54 21.94 19.94
N ASP A 3 36.21 21.88 18.77
CA ASP A 3 35.54 22.07 17.48
C ASP A 3 35.31 20.77 16.68
N VAL A 4 35.97 19.67 17.02
CA VAL A 4 35.84 18.40 16.30
C VAL A 4 34.54 17.67 16.66
N GLY A 5 34.06 17.80 17.89
CA GLY A 5 32.82 17.16 18.36
C GLY A 5 31.54 17.81 17.84
N ARG A 6 31.59 19.05 17.39
CA ARG A 6 30.45 19.81 16.86
C ARG A 6 30.21 19.46 15.38
N LYS A 7 31.28 19.29 14.61
CA LYS A 7 31.18 18.86 13.19
C LYS A 7 30.62 17.46 13.03
N THR A 8 31.06 16.50 13.86
CA THR A 8 30.51 15.12 13.80
C THR A 8 29.06 15.01 14.23
N LYS A 9 28.55 15.94 15.05
CA LYS A 9 27.14 15.98 15.45
C LYS A 9 26.24 16.62 14.38
N MET A 10 26.75 17.60 13.63
CA MET A 10 26.04 18.23 12.51
C MET A 10 25.98 17.33 11.26
N GLU A 11 27.01 16.56 10.98
CA GLU A 11 26.98 15.57 9.88
C GLU A 11 26.00 14.41 10.12
N LYS A 12 25.72 14.04 11.38
CA LYS A 12 24.72 13.02 11.71
C LYS A 12 23.28 13.52 11.58
N THR A 13 23.05 14.82 11.45
CA THR A 13 21.71 15.42 11.30
C THR A 13 21.41 15.79 9.84
N ALA A 14 22.34 15.56 8.91
CA ALA A 14 22.03 15.62 7.50
C ALA A 14 20.95 14.58 7.22
N ALA A 15 19.73 15.01 6.94
CA ALA A 15 18.63 14.18 6.50
C ALA A 15 19.17 13.27 5.39
N LYS A 16 19.11 11.97 5.59
CA LYS A 16 19.60 10.98 4.61
C LYS A 16 18.81 11.19 3.32
N HIS A 17 19.36 11.98 2.41
CA HIS A 17 18.73 12.26 1.13
C HIS A 17 18.46 10.94 0.40
N MET A 18 17.27 10.80 -0.11
CA MET A 18 16.93 9.67 -0.98
C MET A 18 17.88 9.65 -2.16
N SER A 19 18.45 8.49 -2.48
CA SER A 19 19.26 8.34 -3.69
C SER A 19 18.38 8.53 -4.95
N THR A 20 18.98 8.98 -6.04
CA THR A 20 18.27 9.11 -7.33
C THR A 20 17.63 7.78 -7.74
N ALA A 21 18.30 6.65 -7.51
CA ALA A 21 17.75 5.32 -7.76
C ALA A 21 16.50 5.03 -6.92
N GLN A 22 16.52 5.38 -5.62
CA GLN A 22 15.34 5.22 -4.75
C GLN A 22 14.17 6.09 -5.23
N MET A 23 14.43 7.34 -5.64
CA MET A 23 13.39 8.22 -6.19
C MET A 23 12.79 7.65 -7.47
N THR A 24 13.63 7.17 -8.38
CA THR A 24 13.20 6.57 -9.66
C THR A 24 12.33 5.34 -9.42
N VAL A 25 12.76 4.41 -8.55
CA VAL A 25 12.00 3.20 -8.26
C VAL A 25 10.69 3.52 -7.54
N THR A 26 10.67 4.51 -6.64
CA THR A 26 9.45 4.97 -5.97
C THR A 26 8.46 5.54 -6.99
N ALA A 27 8.91 6.40 -7.89
CA ALA A 27 8.08 6.98 -8.95
C ALA A 27 7.55 5.89 -9.91
N LEU A 28 8.39 4.92 -10.27
CA LEU A 28 8.00 3.78 -11.11
C LEU A 28 6.90 2.95 -10.43
N MET A 29 7.04 2.63 -9.14
CA MET A 29 6.02 1.88 -8.40
C MET A 29 4.71 2.66 -8.26
N THR A 30 4.78 3.99 -8.10
CA THR A 30 3.60 4.86 -8.16
C THR A 30 2.91 4.78 -9.52
N ALA A 31 3.67 4.86 -10.61
CA ALA A 31 3.14 4.75 -11.98
C ALA A 31 2.49 3.38 -12.23
N ILE A 32 3.13 2.29 -11.79
CA ILE A 32 2.56 0.94 -11.87
C ILE A 32 1.23 0.87 -11.09
N THR A 33 1.15 1.51 -9.92
CA THR A 33 -0.11 1.57 -9.16
C THR A 33 -1.17 2.35 -9.93
N CYS A 34 -0.82 3.48 -10.53
CA CYS A 34 -1.74 4.29 -11.34
C CYS A 34 -2.28 3.52 -12.56
N ILE A 35 -1.52 2.57 -13.11
CA ILE A 35 -1.94 1.75 -14.24
C ILE A 35 -2.80 0.57 -13.79
N LEU A 36 -2.43 -0.12 -12.71
CA LEU A 36 -3.07 -1.38 -12.32
C LEU A 36 -4.29 -1.19 -11.39
N ALA A 37 -4.31 -0.13 -10.57
CA ALA A 37 -5.42 0.12 -9.66
C ALA A 37 -6.76 0.43 -10.37
N PRO A 38 -6.80 1.15 -11.50
CA PRO A 38 -8.03 1.35 -12.26
C PRO A 38 -8.61 0.08 -12.86
N MET A 39 -7.75 -0.90 -13.17
CA MET A 39 -8.14 -2.22 -13.72
C MET A 39 -8.79 -3.06 -12.63
N ALA A 40 -9.99 -2.66 -12.25
CA ALA A 40 -10.73 -3.29 -11.15
C ALA A 40 -12.00 -3.94 -11.70
N LEU A 41 -12.34 -5.11 -11.19
CA LEU A 41 -13.55 -5.85 -11.55
C LEU A 41 -14.68 -5.45 -10.60
N PRO A 42 -15.75 -4.83 -11.11
CA PRO A 42 -16.92 -4.52 -10.28
C PRO A 42 -17.62 -5.80 -9.85
N LEU A 43 -18.09 -5.84 -8.61
CA LEU A 43 -18.92 -6.92 -8.09
C LEU A 43 -20.37 -6.45 -8.00
N PRO A 44 -21.36 -7.22 -8.53
CA PRO A 44 -22.77 -6.84 -8.46
C PRO A 44 -23.31 -6.70 -7.03
N ILE A 45 -22.69 -7.43 -6.09
CA ILE A 45 -23.09 -7.52 -4.68
C ILE A 45 -22.41 -6.52 -3.75
N SER A 46 -21.45 -5.72 -4.28
CA SER A 46 -20.64 -4.83 -3.44
C SER A 46 -20.25 -3.55 -4.17
N PRO A 47 -20.28 -2.40 -3.50
CA PRO A 47 -19.75 -1.15 -4.05
C PRO A 47 -18.21 -1.13 -4.11
N VAL A 48 -17.54 -2.08 -3.47
CA VAL A 48 -16.08 -2.21 -3.48
C VAL A 48 -15.68 -3.13 -4.63
N PRO A 49 -14.91 -2.68 -5.63
CA PRO A 49 -14.46 -3.56 -6.72
C PRO A 49 -13.25 -4.39 -6.31
N ILE A 50 -13.07 -5.55 -6.94
CA ILE A 50 -11.83 -6.33 -6.83
C ILE A 50 -10.74 -5.59 -7.62
N SER A 51 -9.71 -5.10 -6.94
CA SER A 51 -8.60 -4.39 -7.58
C SER A 51 -7.27 -5.12 -7.36
N LEU A 52 -6.26 -4.73 -8.14
CA LEU A 52 -4.88 -5.22 -7.97
C LEU A 52 -4.05 -4.32 -7.04
N THR A 53 -4.65 -3.29 -6.47
CA THR A 53 -3.96 -2.28 -5.65
C THR A 53 -3.18 -2.89 -4.49
N ASN A 54 -3.79 -3.80 -3.73
CA ASN A 54 -3.14 -4.44 -2.59
C ASN A 54 -1.98 -5.36 -3.02
N LEU A 55 -2.07 -6.03 -4.17
CA LEU A 55 -0.97 -6.81 -4.73
C LEU A 55 0.23 -5.91 -5.06
N VAL A 56 -0.02 -4.75 -5.69
CA VAL A 56 1.05 -3.78 -5.98
C VAL A 56 1.67 -3.27 -4.67
N ILE A 57 0.87 -3.00 -3.64
CA ILE A 57 1.37 -2.58 -2.32
C ILE A 57 2.26 -3.65 -1.69
N PHE A 58 1.92 -4.93 -1.82
CA PHE A 58 2.79 -6.02 -1.35
C PHE A 58 4.14 -6.03 -2.09
N PHE A 59 4.15 -5.81 -3.41
CA PHE A 59 5.41 -5.66 -4.16
C PHE A 59 6.17 -4.40 -3.76
N MET A 60 5.49 -3.27 -3.55
CA MET A 60 6.13 -2.07 -3.00
C MET A 60 6.82 -2.36 -1.66
N ALA A 61 6.16 -3.10 -0.76
CA ALA A 61 6.72 -3.47 0.53
C ALA A 61 8.05 -4.24 0.37
N TYR A 62 8.13 -5.16 -0.60
CA TYR A 62 9.36 -5.90 -0.89
C TYR A 62 10.46 -5.01 -1.50
N ILE A 63 10.11 -4.14 -2.44
CA ILE A 63 11.05 -3.35 -3.23
C ILE A 63 11.53 -2.12 -2.47
N LEU A 64 10.60 -1.39 -1.85
CA LEU A 64 10.84 -0.07 -1.29
C LEU A 64 10.99 -0.06 0.24
N GLY A 65 10.52 -1.13 0.94
CA GLY A 65 10.42 -1.12 2.39
C GLY A 65 9.31 -0.20 2.90
N MET A 66 9.27 0.07 4.21
CA MET A 66 8.15 0.79 4.86
C MET A 66 7.97 2.22 4.35
N LYS A 67 9.02 3.06 4.50
CA LYS A 67 8.89 4.52 4.27
C LYS A 67 8.56 4.86 2.83
N LEU A 68 9.25 4.25 1.88
CA LEU A 68 9.09 4.56 0.46
C LEU A 68 7.83 3.92 -0.12
N SER A 69 7.37 2.77 0.41
CA SER A 69 6.06 2.21 0.03
C SER A 69 4.92 3.13 0.44
N VAL A 70 4.95 3.66 1.66
CA VAL A 70 3.96 4.65 2.12
C VAL A 70 4.03 5.90 1.25
N ALA A 71 5.24 6.44 0.99
CA ALA A 71 5.40 7.62 0.16
C ALA A 71 4.87 7.41 -1.27
N SER A 72 5.19 6.26 -1.89
CA SER A 72 4.70 5.88 -3.22
C SER A 72 3.17 5.79 -3.26
N TYR A 73 2.58 5.15 -2.26
CA TYR A 73 1.13 5.00 -2.19
C TYR A 73 0.41 6.32 -1.90
N VAL A 74 0.95 7.16 -1.01
CA VAL A 74 0.42 8.51 -0.74
C VAL A 74 0.49 9.36 -2.00
N LEU A 75 1.58 9.30 -2.76
CA LEU A 75 1.69 10.01 -4.04
C LEU A 75 0.60 9.55 -5.03
N TYR A 76 0.35 8.23 -5.14
CA TYR A 76 -0.77 7.71 -5.93
C TYR A 76 -2.12 8.28 -5.47
N LEU A 77 -2.38 8.32 -4.15
CA LEU A 77 -3.62 8.92 -3.61
C LEU A 77 -3.75 10.40 -3.96
N LEU A 78 -2.65 11.17 -3.86
CA LEU A 78 -2.65 12.58 -4.22
C LEU A 78 -2.98 12.78 -5.70
N LEU A 79 -2.35 12.00 -6.60
CA LEU A 79 -2.63 12.05 -8.04
C LEU A 79 -4.10 11.75 -8.32
N GLY A 80 -4.67 10.71 -7.69
CA GLY A 80 -6.08 10.38 -7.83
C GLY A 80 -7.00 11.46 -7.26
N THR A 81 -6.63 12.08 -6.14
CA THR A 81 -7.43 13.14 -5.49
C THR A 81 -7.49 14.41 -6.32
N VAL A 82 -6.41 14.77 -7.01
CA VAL A 82 -6.36 15.91 -7.94
C VAL A 82 -7.25 15.70 -9.17
N GLY A 83 -7.74 14.47 -9.40
CA GLY A 83 -8.69 14.17 -10.46
C GLY A 83 -8.15 13.26 -11.56
N LEU A 84 -6.91 12.77 -11.47
CA LEU A 84 -6.42 11.76 -12.42
C LEU A 84 -7.26 10.48 -12.27
N PRO A 85 -7.66 9.82 -13.37
CA PRO A 85 -8.51 8.63 -13.36
C PRO A 85 -7.72 7.36 -12.98
N VAL A 86 -7.04 7.39 -11.83
CA VAL A 86 -6.15 6.33 -11.35
C VAL A 86 -6.77 5.46 -10.26
N PHE A 87 -7.95 5.80 -9.76
CA PHE A 87 -8.69 4.95 -8.83
C PHE A 87 -9.49 3.87 -9.55
N SER A 88 -9.94 2.86 -8.81
CA SER A 88 -10.67 1.72 -9.37
C SER A 88 -11.86 2.14 -10.26
N GLY A 89 -11.92 1.53 -11.45
CA GLY A 89 -12.90 1.85 -12.47
C GLY A 89 -12.60 3.14 -13.23
N PHE A 90 -11.33 3.53 -13.34
CA PHE A 90 -10.87 4.75 -14.03
C PHE A 90 -11.53 6.02 -13.48
N THR A 91 -11.73 6.07 -12.17
CA THR A 91 -12.28 7.22 -11.46
C THR A 91 -11.17 8.03 -10.79
N GLY A 92 -11.48 9.26 -10.40
CA GLY A 92 -10.60 10.18 -9.67
C GLY A 92 -11.39 11.22 -8.92
N GLY A 93 -10.66 12.12 -8.25
CA GLY A 93 -11.21 13.24 -7.50
C GLY A 93 -11.52 12.92 -6.04
N VAL A 94 -11.71 13.98 -5.25
CA VAL A 94 -12.01 13.92 -3.81
C VAL A 94 -13.29 13.12 -3.53
N GLY A 95 -14.28 13.15 -4.42
CA GLY A 95 -15.53 12.42 -4.28
C GLY A 95 -15.36 10.91 -4.14
N LYS A 96 -14.32 10.33 -4.76
CA LYS A 96 -14.03 8.91 -4.62
C LYS A 96 -13.48 8.57 -3.23
N LEU A 97 -12.66 9.46 -2.65
CA LEU A 97 -12.14 9.30 -1.28
C LEU A 97 -13.25 9.50 -0.23
N LEU A 98 -14.18 10.37 -0.48
CA LEU A 98 -15.32 10.61 0.41
C LEU A 98 -16.45 9.60 0.21
N GLY A 99 -16.39 8.79 -0.85
CA GLY A 99 -17.39 7.77 -1.15
C GLY A 99 -17.19 6.46 -0.35
N PRO A 100 -18.04 5.46 -0.60
CA PRO A 100 -18.07 4.19 0.14
C PRO A 100 -16.74 3.43 0.20
N THR A 101 -15.90 3.57 -0.83
CA THR A 101 -14.60 2.89 -0.94
C THR A 101 -13.44 3.68 -0.33
N GLY A 102 -13.67 4.93 0.10
CA GLY A 102 -12.61 5.82 0.59
C GLY A 102 -11.86 5.29 1.80
N GLY A 103 -12.57 4.64 2.73
CA GLY A 103 -11.94 4.03 3.89
C GLY A 103 -10.91 2.95 3.54
N TYR A 104 -11.16 2.15 2.50
CA TYR A 104 -10.19 1.17 2.01
C TYR A 104 -8.97 1.85 1.35
N LEU A 105 -9.19 2.92 0.58
CA LEU A 105 -8.09 3.68 -0.02
C LEU A 105 -7.16 4.27 1.05
N ILE A 106 -7.72 4.83 2.12
CA ILE A 106 -6.93 5.30 3.27
C ILE A 106 -6.32 4.13 4.03
N GLY A 107 -7.08 3.04 4.21
CA GLY A 107 -6.63 1.82 4.88
C GLY A 107 -5.39 1.19 4.25
N PHE A 108 -5.20 1.32 2.96
CA PHE A 108 -4.02 0.83 2.25
C PHE A 108 -2.72 1.57 2.61
N ILE A 109 -2.78 2.78 3.20
CA ILE A 109 -1.60 3.43 3.78
C ILE A 109 -1.06 2.58 4.94
N PHE A 110 -1.95 2.10 5.82
CA PHE A 110 -1.57 1.22 6.92
C PHE A 110 -1.05 -0.12 6.43
N LEU A 111 -1.66 -0.69 5.37
CA LEU A 111 -1.17 -1.90 4.73
C LEU A 111 0.27 -1.71 4.23
N ALA A 112 0.55 -0.64 3.50
CA ALA A 112 1.88 -0.33 2.98
C ALA A 112 2.91 -0.16 4.11
N ALA A 113 2.54 0.53 5.19
CA ALA A 113 3.40 0.74 6.34
C ALA A 113 3.72 -0.58 7.06
N ILE A 114 2.70 -1.39 7.37
CA ILE A 114 2.85 -2.61 8.16
C ILE A 114 3.57 -3.69 7.35
N ALA A 115 3.12 -3.97 6.13
CA ALA A 115 3.78 -4.95 5.26
C ALA A 115 5.25 -4.56 5.00
N GLY A 116 5.50 -3.28 4.70
CA GLY A 116 6.85 -2.76 4.50
C GLY A 116 7.73 -2.89 5.74
N PHE A 117 7.19 -2.59 6.93
CA PHE A 117 7.89 -2.75 8.20
C PHE A 117 8.33 -4.19 8.45
N PHE A 118 7.42 -5.16 8.26
CA PHE A 118 7.74 -6.57 8.49
C PHE A 118 8.77 -7.10 7.49
N VAL A 119 8.67 -6.73 6.23
CA VAL A 119 9.65 -7.10 5.19
C VAL A 119 11.02 -6.49 5.46
N GLU A 120 11.08 -5.27 5.97
CA GLU A 120 12.33 -4.56 6.27
C GLU A 120 12.99 -5.10 7.53
N LYS A 121 12.21 -5.34 8.58
CA LYS A 121 12.70 -5.78 9.89
C LYS A 121 13.10 -7.26 9.92
N PHE A 122 12.47 -8.10 9.11
CA PHE A 122 12.69 -9.55 9.13
C PHE A 122 13.08 -10.12 7.75
N PRO A 123 14.15 -9.63 7.09
CA PRO A 123 14.43 -9.90 5.68
C PRO A 123 14.62 -11.39 5.34
N ALA A 124 15.02 -12.22 6.31
CA ALA A 124 15.24 -13.66 6.13
C ALA A 124 14.04 -14.54 6.52
N LYS A 125 12.96 -13.96 7.10
CA LYS A 125 11.86 -14.72 7.68
C LYS A 125 10.58 -14.50 6.87
N ILE A 126 10.37 -15.28 5.82
CA ILE A 126 9.20 -15.17 4.92
C ILE A 126 7.88 -15.25 5.68
N TYR A 127 7.79 -16.11 6.73
CA TYR A 127 6.56 -16.20 7.53
C TYR A 127 6.20 -14.87 8.22
N MET A 128 7.20 -14.05 8.60
CA MET A 128 6.95 -12.71 9.15
C MET A 128 6.41 -11.74 8.09
N HIS A 129 6.81 -11.90 6.83
CA HIS A 129 6.23 -11.11 5.74
C HIS A 129 4.74 -11.43 5.57
N VAL A 130 4.37 -12.73 5.64
CA VAL A 130 2.96 -13.17 5.63
C VAL A 130 2.19 -12.55 6.79
N VAL A 131 2.73 -12.62 8.00
CA VAL A 131 2.11 -12.04 9.20
C VAL A 131 1.90 -10.53 9.01
N GLY A 132 2.90 -9.81 8.50
CA GLY A 132 2.79 -8.37 8.23
C GLY A 132 1.70 -8.04 7.20
N MET A 133 1.60 -8.81 6.12
CA MET A 133 0.59 -8.64 5.09
C MET A 133 -0.82 -8.93 5.64
N ILE A 134 -0.99 -9.99 6.43
CA ILE A 134 -2.28 -10.35 7.06
C ILE A 134 -2.71 -9.26 8.05
N ILE A 135 -1.81 -8.81 8.94
CA ILE A 135 -2.11 -7.74 9.91
C ILE A 135 -2.46 -6.45 9.19
N GLY A 136 -1.68 -6.07 8.18
CA GLY A 136 -1.94 -4.87 7.39
C GLY A 136 -3.28 -4.93 6.66
N MET A 137 -3.64 -6.09 6.08
CA MET A 137 -4.96 -6.30 5.46
C MET A 137 -6.09 -6.26 6.49
N ALA A 138 -5.93 -6.89 7.66
CA ALA A 138 -6.94 -6.86 8.72
C ALA A 138 -7.24 -5.42 9.16
N ILE A 139 -6.21 -4.59 9.37
CA ILE A 139 -6.37 -3.19 9.72
C ILE A 139 -7.06 -2.41 8.58
N CYS A 140 -6.65 -2.64 7.32
CA CYS A 140 -7.30 -2.05 6.17
C CYS A 140 -8.78 -2.44 6.10
N TYR A 141 -9.11 -3.69 6.33
CA TYR A 141 -10.49 -4.16 6.35
C TYR A 141 -11.32 -3.54 7.49
N ILE A 142 -10.77 -3.48 8.71
CA ILE A 142 -11.48 -2.87 9.84
C ILE A 142 -11.80 -1.41 9.53
N PHE A 143 -10.80 -0.66 9.08
CA PHE A 143 -10.97 0.77 8.76
C PHE A 143 -11.91 0.97 7.57
N GLY A 144 -11.73 0.22 6.48
CA GLY A 144 -12.55 0.31 5.29
C GLY A 144 -14.01 -0.09 5.54
N THR A 145 -14.23 -1.15 6.34
CA THR A 145 -15.58 -1.61 6.69
C THR A 145 -16.30 -0.65 7.62
N ALA A 146 -15.60 -0.06 8.61
CA ALA A 146 -16.18 0.96 9.47
C ALA A 146 -16.62 2.20 8.66
N TRP A 147 -15.79 2.61 7.72
CA TRP A 147 -16.12 3.70 6.79
C TRP A 147 -17.32 3.35 5.91
N LEU A 148 -17.31 2.16 5.29
CA LEU A 148 -18.38 1.67 4.43
C LEU A 148 -19.72 1.60 5.18
N ALA A 149 -19.72 1.07 6.41
CA ALA A 149 -20.89 1.00 7.27
C ALA A 149 -21.49 2.38 7.54
N GLY A 150 -20.64 3.36 7.87
CA GLY A 150 -21.05 4.76 8.06
C GLY A 150 -21.63 5.39 6.80
N GLN A 151 -21.02 5.16 5.64
CA GLN A 151 -21.46 5.71 4.36
C GLN A 151 -22.81 5.14 3.89
N LEU A 152 -23.09 3.87 4.14
CA LEU A 152 -24.29 3.18 3.69
C LEU A 152 -25.39 3.10 4.77
N GLY A 153 -25.13 3.60 6.00
CA GLY A 153 -26.09 3.54 7.10
C GLY A 153 -26.40 2.12 7.56
N MET A 154 -25.46 1.18 7.42
CA MET A 154 -25.66 -0.23 7.79
C MET A 154 -24.81 -0.65 8.99
N SER A 155 -25.13 -1.81 9.59
CA SER A 155 -24.31 -2.34 10.67
C SER A 155 -22.93 -2.77 10.18
N PHE A 156 -21.93 -2.73 11.06
CA PHE A 156 -20.56 -3.18 10.74
C PHE A 156 -20.53 -4.63 10.24
N VAL A 157 -21.35 -5.51 10.82
CA VAL A 157 -21.43 -6.92 10.40
C VAL A 157 -22.00 -7.07 8.99
N ALA A 158 -23.03 -6.29 8.65
CA ALA A 158 -23.56 -6.28 7.27
C ALA A 158 -22.53 -5.76 6.28
N ALA A 159 -21.80 -4.69 6.64
CA ALA A 159 -20.73 -4.15 5.81
C ALA A 159 -19.55 -5.13 5.63
N LEU A 160 -19.21 -5.95 6.65
CA LEU A 160 -18.23 -7.05 6.51
C LEU A 160 -18.65 -8.06 5.45
N GLY A 161 -19.94 -8.39 5.41
CA GLY A 161 -20.50 -9.34 4.45
C GLY A 161 -20.27 -8.95 2.99
N ILE A 162 -20.36 -7.65 2.69
CA ILE A 162 -20.21 -7.13 1.33
C ILE A 162 -18.83 -6.54 1.05
N GLY A 163 -18.12 -6.05 2.08
CA GLY A 163 -16.85 -5.31 1.93
C GLY A 163 -15.59 -6.14 2.20
N VAL A 164 -15.72 -7.35 2.79
CA VAL A 164 -14.57 -8.19 3.15
C VAL A 164 -14.71 -9.64 2.66
N ILE A 165 -15.81 -10.31 3.02
CA ILE A 165 -15.95 -11.75 2.77
C ILE A 165 -15.72 -12.14 1.30
N PRO A 166 -16.27 -11.45 0.28
CA PRO A 166 -16.06 -11.80 -1.11
C PRO A 166 -14.61 -11.65 -1.60
N TYR A 167 -13.80 -10.85 -0.88
CA TYR A 167 -12.44 -10.51 -1.28
C TYR A 167 -11.39 -11.44 -0.68
N LEU A 168 -11.69 -12.13 0.44
CA LEU A 168 -10.75 -12.99 1.16
C LEU A 168 -10.05 -14.03 0.27
N PRO A 169 -10.75 -14.77 -0.63
CA PRO A 169 -10.07 -15.74 -1.48
C PRO A 169 -9.09 -15.07 -2.45
N GLY A 170 -9.51 -13.97 -3.09
CA GLY A 170 -8.67 -13.22 -4.01
C GLY A 170 -7.46 -12.59 -3.33
N ASP A 171 -7.64 -12.03 -2.15
CA ASP A 171 -6.56 -11.39 -1.41
C ASP A 171 -5.58 -12.40 -0.82
N THR A 172 -6.05 -13.58 -0.43
CA THR A 172 -5.18 -14.71 -0.06
C THR A 172 -4.31 -15.15 -1.24
N ALA A 173 -4.87 -15.27 -2.43
CA ALA A 173 -4.11 -15.59 -3.64
C ALA A 173 -3.04 -14.51 -3.94
N LYS A 174 -3.36 -13.24 -3.77
CA LYS A 174 -2.40 -12.13 -3.95
C LYS A 174 -1.27 -12.16 -2.93
N ILE A 175 -1.54 -12.51 -1.67
CA ILE A 175 -0.50 -12.73 -0.66
C ILE A 175 0.43 -13.86 -1.10
N ILE A 176 -0.10 -14.99 -1.58
CA ILE A 176 0.69 -16.12 -2.08
C ILE A 176 1.58 -15.69 -3.25
N ILE A 177 1.03 -14.98 -4.22
CA ILE A 177 1.80 -14.44 -5.37
C ILE A 177 2.92 -13.52 -4.87
N ALA A 178 2.61 -12.63 -3.94
CA ALA A 178 3.59 -11.69 -3.40
C ALA A 178 4.73 -12.38 -2.64
N ILE A 179 4.45 -13.45 -1.91
CA ILE A 179 5.46 -14.23 -1.17
C ILE A 179 6.39 -14.98 -2.13
N ILE A 180 5.87 -15.50 -3.24
CA ILE A 180 6.66 -16.25 -4.22
C ILE A 180 7.52 -15.29 -5.05
N ALA A 181 6.93 -14.24 -5.61
CA ALA A 181 7.59 -13.33 -6.54
C ALA A 181 8.36 -12.19 -5.83
N GLY A 182 7.85 -11.70 -4.70
CA GLY A 182 8.39 -10.53 -4.02
C GLY A 182 9.87 -10.62 -3.63
N PRO A 183 10.34 -11.70 -2.99
CA PRO A 183 11.75 -11.87 -2.65
C PRO A 183 12.66 -11.93 -3.88
N GLN A 184 12.19 -12.48 -4.99
CA GLN A 184 12.95 -12.57 -6.25
C GLN A 184 13.10 -11.19 -6.89
N ILE A 185 11.99 -10.44 -6.99
CA ILE A 185 11.99 -9.07 -7.49
C ILE A 185 12.88 -8.17 -6.62
N ARG A 186 12.78 -8.31 -5.31
CA ARG A 186 13.62 -7.58 -4.36
C ARG A 186 15.12 -7.80 -4.66
N LYS A 187 15.56 -9.06 -4.80
CA LYS A 187 16.95 -9.40 -5.10
C LYS A 187 17.44 -8.76 -6.40
N THR A 188 16.59 -8.75 -7.42
CA THR A 188 16.91 -8.17 -8.72
C THR A 188 17.04 -6.65 -8.62
N VAL A 189 16.07 -5.96 -8.04
CA VAL A 189 16.07 -4.50 -7.93
C VAL A 189 17.23 -3.99 -7.07
N PHE A 190 17.55 -4.67 -5.96
CA PHE A 190 18.68 -4.28 -5.09
C PHE A 190 20.07 -4.42 -5.74
N ARG A 191 20.18 -5.13 -6.87
CA ARG A 191 21.43 -5.13 -7.67
C ARG A 191 21.64 -3.83 -8.44
N PHE A 192 20.58 -3.07 -8.66
CA PHE A 192 20.60 -1.82 -9.44
C PHE A 192 20.45 -0.56 -8.57
N MET A 193 20.17 -0.71 -7.27
CA MET A 193 20.06 0.37 -6.27
C MET A 193 21.32 0.51 -5.43
#